data_b9f1dcaaa9403cd1afe34afeea127350
#
_entry.id   b9f1dcaaa9403cd1afe34afeea127350
#
_cell.length_a   1.000
_cell.length_b   1.000
_cell.length_c   1.000
_cell.angle_alpha   90.00
_cell.angle_beta   90.00
_cell.angle_gamma   90.00
#
_symmetry.space_group_name_H-M   'P 1'
#
loop_
_entity.id
_entity.type
_entity.pdbx_description
1 polymer ?
#
loop_
_entity_poly.entity_id
_entity_poly.type
_entity_poly.pdbx_seq_one_letter_code
_entity_poly.pdbx_strand_id
1 'polypeptide(L)'
;MLGLFRKKPREVARFAVKFQPGNTVLELKQGDNLLEAALQQGVAAPYNCRVGACKTCQIRVVEGQPKSLIEREYVFSQEEIAAGAYLACQTSVQSDMVVAWHAGAVEETATMNARLVEVRRLTARIHRVQLRLDGPLSWRAGQFARLVPAGMPVDPRCYSMVASGENEHLISFDITHYPDGAVSSWMTDTANLGKEVLVEAPFGEFGLQPGAAKEQPAPLLCIAGGSGLGAIGGIIAGHARSIDRSMQAAPVLLVVGARDRGEMYGLDELRRVADSAKVPLQIDVVLDREPGDSGWQGRRGYVAEHLPQILRQAAKCDPRFSQPDEAWRVLLCGPTPLVDTAIDALKGVGMRAGQMAFDKYEQQRAA
;
A
#
# COMPACT_ATOMS: atom_id res chain seq x y z
N MET A 1 30.60 45.98 -20.68
CA MET A 1 29.11 45.83 -20.59
C MET A 1 28.74 44.41 -20.93
N LEU A 2 28.53 43.58 -19.92
CA LEU A 2 28.07 42.19 -20.05
C LEU A 2 26.55 42.22 -19.94
N GLY A 3 25.86 42.03 -21.09
CA GLY A 3 24.42 41.96 -21.15
C GLY A 3 23.94 40.64 -20.53
N LEU A 4 23.31 40.69 -19.35
CA LEU A 4 22.58 39.60 -18.77
C LEU A 4 21.34 39.27 -19.66
N PHE A 5 21.43 38.24 -20.47
CA PHE A 5 20.26 37.65 -21.11
C PHE A 5 19.38 37.00 -20.00
N ARG A 6 18.39 37.71 -19.48
CA ARG A 6 17.29 37.13 -18.72
C ARG A 6 16.51 36.23 -19.70
N LYS A 7 16.69 34.91 -19.58
CA LYS A 7 15.76 33.97 -20.23
C LYS A 7 14.33 34.29 -19.77
N LYS A 8 13.45 34.69 -20.69
CA LYS A 8 12.01 34.78 -20.42
C LYS A 8 11.54 33.46 -19.82
N PRO A 9 10.69 33.48 -18.77
CA PRO A 9 10.07 32.26 -18.28
C PRO A 9 9.35 31.57 -19.46
N ARG A 10 9.63 30.30 -19.67
CA ARG A 10 8.95 29.50 -20.70
C ARG A 10 7.50 29.40 -20.27
N GLU A 11 6.58 29.95 -21.04
CA GLU A 11 5.15 29.87 -20.78
C GLU A 11 4.77 28.39 -20.79
N VAL A 12 4.21 27.88 -19.65
CA VAL A 12 3.81 26.48 -19.52
C VAL A 12 2.51 26.30 -20.30
N ALA A 13 2.49 25.35 -21.22
CA ALA A 13 1.30 25.04 -22.01
C ALA A 13 0.13 24.69 -21.07
N ARG A 14 -1.09 25.07 -21.48
CA ARG A 14 -2.33 24.74 -20.78
C ARG A 14 -3.18 23.87 -21.67
N PHE A 15 -3.93 22.96 -21.06
CA PHE A 15 -4.78 22.00 -21.74
C PHE A 15 -6.16 21.97 -21.10
N ALA A 16 -7.18 21.80 -21.95
CA ALA A 16 -8.54 21.63 -21.51
C ALA A 16 -8.81 20.16 -21.14
N VAL A 17 -9.25 19.93 -19.91
CA VAL A 17 -9.63 18.60 -19.44
C VAL A 17 -11.13 18.59 -19.13
N LYS A 18 -11.89 17.80 -19.90
CA LYS A 18 -13.34 17.64 -19.72
C LYS A 18 -13.63 16.38 -18.92
N PHE A 19 -14.45 16.53 -17.86
CA PHE A 19 -14.87 15.44 -17.00
C PHE A 19 -16.27 14.93 -17.34
N GLN A 20 -16.46 13.61 -17.38
CA GLN A 20 -17.73 12.92 -17.58
C GLN A 20 -18.07 12.02 -16.38
N PRO A 21 -19.36 11.81 -16.02
CA PRO A 21 -20.52 12.51 -16.57
C PRO A 21 -20.52 14.00 -16.15
N GLY A 22 -21.10 14.83 -16.99
CA GLY A 22 -21.15 16.28 -16.79
C GLY A 22 -20.39 17.03 -17.89
N ASN A 23 -20.33 18.34 -17.73
CA ASN A 23 -19.65 19.23 -18.68
C ASN A 23 -18.56 20.08 -18.01
N THR A 24 -18.07 19.68 -16.86
CA THR A 24 -16.98 20.40 -16.19
C THR A 24 -15.73 20.35 -17.06
N VAL A 25 -15.21 21.51 -17.41
CA VAL A 25 -13.96 21.66 -18.15
C VAL A 25 -13.01 22.50 -17.29
N LEU A 26 -11.82 21.98 -17.06
CA LEU A 26 -10.76 22.68 -16.35
C LEU A 26 -9.61 23.00 -17.30
N GLU A 27 -8.99 24.16 -17.12
CA GLU A 27 -7.72 24.51 -17.74
C GLU A 27 -6.57 24.15 -16.81
N LEU A 28 -5.81 23.13 -17.16
CA LEU A 28 -4.70 22.60 -16.39
C LEU A 28 -3.37 22.88 -17.10
N LYS A 29 -2.31 23.02 -16.33
CA LYS A 29 -0.95 23.20 -16.88
C LYS A 29 -0.39 21.86 -17.31
N GLN A 30 0.46 21.89 -18.32
CA GLN A 30 1.26 20.71 -18.69
C GLN A 30 2.07 20.22 -17.47
N GLY A 31 1.96 18.95 -17.16
CA GLY A 31 2.65 18.33 -16.05
C GLY A 31 1.84 18.28 -14.75
N ASP A 32 0.72 19.01 -14.64
CA ASP A 32 -0.13 18.95 -13.45
C ASP A 32 -0.60 17.51 -13.20
N ASN A 33 -0.66 17.14 -11.91
CA ASN A 33 -1.32 15.91 -11.49
C ASN A 33 -2.83 16.10 -11.62
N LEU A 34 -3.49 15.21 -12.35
CA LEU A 34 -4.90 15.34 -12.69
C LEU A 34 -5.82 15.38 -11.47
N LEU A 35 -5.60 14.48 -10.49
CA LEU A 35 -6.42 14.43 -9.28
C LEU A 35 -6.26 15.69 -8.44
N GLU A 36 -5.02 16.08 -8.16
CA GLU A 36 -4.74 17.24 -7.31
C GLU A 36 -5.28 18.53 -7.92
N ALA A 37 -5.08 18.71 -9.22
CA ALA A 37 -5.58 19.88 -9.93
C ALA A 37 -7.13 19.91 -9.98
N ALA A 38 -7.78 18.75 -10.14
CA ALA A 38 -9.23 18.62 -10.10
C ALA A 38 -9.80 18.99 -8.71
N LEU A 39 -9.20 18.48 -7.64
CA LEU A 39 -9.61 18.78 -6.26
C LEU A 39 -9.42 20.25 -5.93
N GLN A 40 -8.29 20.87 -6.30
CA GLN A 40 -8.02 22.29 -6.08
C GLN A 40 -9.03 23.20 -6.78
N GLN A 41 -9.63 22.77 -7.89
CA GLN A 41 -10.66 23.52 -8.63
C GLN A 41 -12.08 23.06 -8.31
N GLY A 42 -12.27 22.31 -7.21
CA GLY A 42 -13.59 21.96 -6.66
C GLY A 42 -14.32 20.83 -7.39
N VAL A 43 -13.62 20.04 -8.21
CA VAL A 43 -14.23 18.82 -8.79
C VAL A 43 -14.36 17.77 -7.68
N ALA A 44 -15.56 17.24 -7.52
CA ALA A 44 -15.85 16.13 -6.61
C ALA A 44 -15.25 14.80 -7.16
N ALA A 45 -13.94 14.68 -7.10
CA ALA A 45 -13.21 13.52 -7.58
C ALA A 45 -13.18 12.42 -6.51
N PRO A 46 -13.48 11.16 -6.84
CA PRO A 46 -13.30 10.05 -5.91
C PRO A 46 -11.80 9.80 -5.68
N TYR A 47 -11.36 9.70 -4.44
CA TYR A 47 -9.98 9.35 -4.11
C TYR A 47 -9.85 8.79 -2.68
N ASN A 48 -8.77 8.03 -2.46
CA ASN A 48 -8.38 7.55 -1.13
C ASN A 48 -6.86 7.62 -0.94
N CYS A 49 -6.08 6.62 -1.41
CA CYS A 49 -4.66 6.45 -1.07
C CYS A 49 -3.73 7.52 -1.67
N ARG A 50 -4.05 8.10 -2.82
CA ARG A 50 -3.24 9.04 -3.64
C ARG A 50 -1.89 8.51 -4.13
N VAL A 51 -1.54 7.26 -3.80
CA VAL A 51 -0.24 6.64 -4.12
C VAL A 51 -0.31 5.56 -5.21
N GLY A 52 -1.46 5.43 -5.86
CA GLY A 52 -1.60 4.53 -7.02
C GLY A 52 -1.92 3.07 -6.68
N ALA A 53 -2.47 2.77 -5.49
CA ALA A 53 -2.69 1.39 -5.05
C ALA A 53 -4.18 0.98 -5.00
N CYS A 54 -5.13 1.91 -4.74
CA CYS A 54 -6.48 1.55 -4.29
C CYS A 54 -7.56 1.59 -5.37
N LYS A 55 -7.24 1.94 -6.61
CA LYS A 55 -8.19 2.13 -7.74
C LYS A 55 -9.32 3.15 -7.54
N THR A 56 -9.56 3.70 -6.35
CA THR A 56 -10.68 4.62 -6.08
C THR A 56 -10.75 5.79 -7.06
N CYS A 57 -9.60 6.34 -7.46
CA CYS A 57 -9.52 7.44 -8.42
C CYS A 57 -9.40 6.98 -9.88
N GLN A 58 -9.91 5.79 -10.19
CA GLN A 58 -9.87 5.26 -11.56
C GLN A 58 -10.68 6.14 -12.50
N ILE A 59 -10.08 6.44 -13.65
CA ILE A 59 -10.69 7.12 -14.77
C ILE A 59 -10.52 6.28 -16.04
N ARG A 60 -11.41 6.50 -16.99
CA ARG A 60 -11.22 6.09 -18.37
C ARG A 60 -10.87 7.32 -19.19
N VAL A 61 -9.75 7.30 -19.87
CA VAL A 61 -9.40 8.30 -20.88
C VAL A 61 -10.16 7.99 -22.15
N VAL A 62 -11.06 8.91 -22.52
CA VAL A 62 -11.90 8.81 -23.73
C VAL A 62 -11.18 9.43 -24.91
N GLU A 63 -10.55 10.59 -24.68
CA GLU A 63 -9.76 11.32 -25.67
C GLU A 63 -8.51 11.93 -25.02
N GLY A 64 -7.47 12.13 -25.82
CA GLY A 64 -6.22 12.73 -25.38
C GLY A 64 -5.12 11.71 -25.03
N GLN A 65 -3.96 12.22 -24.65
CA GLN A 65 -2.76 11.42 -24.38
C GLN A 65 -2.13 11.84 -23.03
N PRO A 66 -2.62 11.31 -21.90
CA PRO A 66 -1.99 11.55 -20.61
C PRO A 66 -0.69 10.75 -20.48
N LYS A 67 0.14 11.18 -19.53
CA LYS A 67 1.30 10.40 -19.07
C LYS A 67 0.95 9.74 -17.74
N SER A 68 1.02 8.42 -17.68
CA SER A 68 0.98 7.70 -16.40
C SER A 68 2.31 7.89 -15.66
N LEU A 69 2.24 8.14 -14.36
CA LEU A 69 3.40 8.27 -13.47
C LEU A 69 3.88 6.91 -12.92
N ILE A 70 3.07 5.86 -13.11
CA ILE A 70 3.41 4.47 -12.77
C ILE A 70 3.14 3.57 -13.98
N GLU A 71 3.71 2.39 -14.01
CA GLU A 71 3.30 1.35 -14.95
C GLU A 71 1.89 0.89 -14.59
N ARG A 72 0.97 0.95 -15.56
CA ARG A 72 -0.45 0.66 -15.32
C ARG A 72 -0.69 -0.80 -14.96
N GLU A 73 0.19 -1.68 -15.40
CA GLU A 73 0.18 -3.12 -15.14
C GLU A 73 0.28 -3.48 -13.65
N TYR A 74 0.75 -2.59 -12.79
CA TYR A 74 0.72 -2.80 -11.33
C TYR A 74 -0.69 -2.84 -10.76
N VAL A 75 -1.64 -2.21 -11.45
CA VAL A 75 -2.98 -1.93 -10.91
C VAL A 75 -4.08 -2.47 -11.80
N PHE A 76 -3.85 -2.50 -13.13
CA PHE A 76 -4.86 -2.83 -14.12
C PHE A 76 -4.50 -4.08 -14.92
N SER A 77 -5.53 -4.85 -15.30
CA SER A 77 -5.39 -5.91 -16.29
C SER A 77 -5.09 -5.35 -17.69
N GLN A 78 -4.62 -6.19 -18.60
CA GLN A 78 -4.39 -5.79 -19.99
C GLN A 78 -5.68 -5.31 -20.69
N GLU A 79 -6.82 -5.88 -20.33
CA GLU A 79 -8.15 -5.49 -20.84
C GLU A 79 -8.54 -4.10 -20.34
N GLU A 80 -8.37 -3.81 -19.04
CA GLU A 80 -8.61 -2.50 -18.46
C GLU A 80 -7.69 -1.43 -19.11
N ILE A 81 -6.42 -1.77 -19.31
CA ILE A 81 -5.43 -0.90 -19.96
C ILE A 81 -5.85 -0.58 -21.40
N ALA A 82 -6.26 -1.60 -22.15
CA ALA A 82 -6.75 -1.45 -23.52
C ALA A 82 -8.05 -0.62 -23.60
N ALA A 83 -8.90 -0.72 -22.56
CA ALA A 83 -10.11 0.09 -22.42
C ALA A 83 -9.85 1.54 -21.98
N GLY A 84 -8.58 1.95 -21.79
CA GLY A 84 -8.19 3.30 -21.43
C GLY A 84 -8.22 3.60 -19.92
N ALA A 85 -8.04 2.59 -19.07
CA ALA A 85 -7.98 2.78 -17.60
C ALA A 85 -6.71 3.50 -17.16
N TYR A 86 -6.88 4.50 -16.29
CA TYR A 86 -5.82 5.24 -15.61
C TYR A 86 -6.23 5.53 -14.16
N LEU A 87 -5.27 5.88 -13.31
CA LEU A 87 -5.53 6.44 -11.99
C LEU A 87 -5.32 7.95 -12.04
N ALA A 88 -6.33 8.74 -11.68
CA ALA A 88 -6.22 10.20 -11.71
C ALA A 88 -5.06 10.72 -10.84
N CYS A 89 -4.80 10.08 -9.67
CA CYS A 89 -3.68 10.43 -8.79
C CYS A 89 -2.29 10.10 -9.37
N GLN A 90 -2.24 9.28 -10.42
CA GLN A 90 -0.99 8.88 -11.11
C GLN A 90 -1.03 9.29 -12.59
N THR A 91 -1.79 10.35 -12.90
CA THR A 91 -1.93 10.87 -14.27
C THR A 91 -1.42 12.29 -14.34
N SER A 92 -0.47 12.52 -15.24
CA SER A 92 0.04 13.85 -15.56
C SER A 92 -0.57 14.35 -16.86
N VAL A 93 -1.07 15.58 -16.86
CA VAL A 93 -1.71 16.24 -18.01
C VAL A 93 -0.67 16.58 -19.06
N GLN A 94 -0.85 16.12 -20.33
CA GLN A 94 0.08 16.34 -21.44
C GLN A 94 -0.59 16.85 -22.72
N SER A 95 -1.92 16.81 -22.78
CA SER A 95 -2.73 17.26 -23.93
C SER A 95 -4.11 17.66 -23.45
N ASP A 96 -4.93 18.20 -24.34
CA ASP A 96 -6.38 18.24 -24.14
C ASP A 96 -6.89 16.81 -23.93
N MET A 97 -7.85 16.62 -22.99
CA MET A 97 -8.36 15.31 -22.63
C MET A 97 -9.86 15.33 -22.36
N VAL A 98 -10.49 14.20 -22.65
CA VAL A 98 -11.81 13.85 -22.14
C VAL A 98 -11.65 12.62 -21.24
N VAL A 99 -12.03 12.75 -19.99
CA VAL A 99 -11.93 11.68 -18.99
C VAL A 99 -13.29 11.39 -18.37
N ALA A 100 -13.57 10.12 -18.13
CA ALA A 100 -14.77 9.67 -17.42
C ALA A 100 -14.35 9.02 -16.11
N TRP A 101 -14.98 9.43 -15.00
CA TRP A 101 -14.83 8.70 -13.75
C TRP A 101 -15.37 7.29 -13.93
N HIS A 102 -14.60 6.31 -13.46
CA HIS A 102 -15.08 4.94 -13.47
C HIS A 102 -16.19 4.79 -12.43
N ALA A 103 -17.41 4.49 -12.93
CA ALA A 103 -18.52 4.08 -12.08
C ALA A 103 -18.37 2.60 -11.71
N GLY A 104 -17.17 2.21 -11.25
CA GLY A 104 -16.92 0.86 -10.78
C GLY A 104 -17.74 0.57 -9.53
N ALA A 105 -18.01 -0.70 -9.29
CA ALA A 105 -18.57 -1.14 -8.03
C ALA A 105 -17.67 -0.61 -6.92
N VAL A 106 -18.11 0.47 -6.28
CA VAL A 106 -17.60 0.84 -4.97
C VAL A 106 -17.90 -0.42 -4.16
N GLU A 107 -16.89 -1.17 -3.72
CA GLU A 107 -17.10 -2.18 -2.70
C GLU A 107 -18.00 -1.51 -1.67
N GLU A 108 -19.05 -2.19 -1.22
CA GLU A 108 -19.98 -1.59 -0.25
C GLU A 108 -19.18 -1.17 0.98
N THR A 109 -18.75 0.08 0.98
CA THR A 109 -18.06 0.65 2.13
C THR A 109 -19.09 1.03 3.16
N ALA A 110 -18.89 0.57 4.38
CA ALA A 110 -19.69 0.99 5.51
C ALA A 110 -19.03 2.18 6.21
N THR A 111 -19.86 3.14 6.60
CA THR A 111 -19.45 4.19 7.54
C THR A 111 -20.04 3.84 8.89
N MET A 112 -19.21 3.71 9.91
CA MET A 112 -19.65 3.31 11.25
C MET A 112 -18.85 4.01 12.34
N ASN A 113 -19.43 4.08 13.52
CA ASN A 113 -18.71 4.53 14.70
C ASN A 113 -17.94 3.35 15.31
N ALA A 114 -16.83 3.68 15.93
CA ALA A 114 -16.01 2.76 16.67
C ALA A 114 -15.46 3.42 17.92
N ARG A 115 -14.98 2.61 18.87
CA ARG A 115 -14.30 3.09 20.08
C ARG A 115 -12.88 2.59 20.12
N LEU A 116 -11.94 3.46 20.45
CA LEU A 116 -10.55 3.08 20.69
C LEU A 116 -10.48 2.23 21.98
N VAL A 117 -10.16 0.94 21.85
CA VAL A 117 -10.18 -0.01 22.99
C VAL A 117 -8.81 -0.47 23.42
N GLU A 118 -7.81 -0.41 22.54
CA GLU A 118 -6.42 -0.78 22.87
C GLU A 118 -5.44 0.12 22.12
N VAL A 119 -4.38 0.52 22.83
CA VAL A 119 -3.17 1.12 22.25
C VAL A 119 -1.99 0.40 22.87
N ARG A 120 -1.30 -0.42 22.09
CA ARG A 120 -0.15 -1.20 22.50
C ARG A 120 1.09 -0.82 21.73
N ARG A 121 2.12 -0.39 22.39
CA ARG A 121 3.41 -0.05 21.78
C ARG A 121 4.09 -1.31 21.26
N LEU A 122 4.40 -1.35 19.97
CA LEU A 122 5.16 -2.44 19.32
C LEU A 122 6.65 -2.12 19.23
N THR A 123 6.95 -0.87 18.85
CA THR A 123 8.31 -0.35 18.76
C THR A 123 8.37 1.06 19.36
N ALA A 124 9.50 1.75 19.25
CA ALA A 124 9.59 3.15 19.69
C ALA A 124 8.59 4.06 18.97
N ARG A 125 8.17 3.70 17.76
CA ARG A 125 7.32 4.56 16.89
C ARG A 125 6.04 3.90 16.39
N ILE A 126 5.94 2.58 16.44
CA ILE A 126 4.79 1.86 15.92
C ILE A 126 3.95 1.34 17.08
N HIS A 127 2.65 1.59 16.99
CA HIS A 127 1.66 1.16 17.97
C HIS A 127 0.60 0.32 17.28
N ARG A 128 0.23 -0.80 17.88
CA ARG A 128 -0.99 -1.51 17.52
C ARG A 128 -2.16 -0.81 18.18
N VAL A 129 -3.09 -0.42 17.38
CA VAL A 129 -4.32 0.24 17.79
C VAL A 129 -5.48 -0.69 17.46
N GLN A 130 -6.39 -0.91 18.42
CA GLN A 130 -7.59 -1.69 18.20
C GLN A 130 -8.83 -0.85 18.40
N LEU A 131 -9.76 -0.95 17.47
CA LEU A 131 -11.06 -0.32 17.51
C LEU A 131 -12.15 -1.38 17.66
N ARG A 132 -13.14 -1.11 18.51
CA ARG A 132 -14.38 -1.85 18.58
C ARG A 132 -15.43 -1.12 17.77
N LEU A 133 -15.95 -1.80 16.76
CA LEU A 133 -16.98 -1.30 15.86
C LEU A 133 -18.37 -1.45 16.47
N ASP A 134 -19.28 -0.53 16.14
CA ASP A 134 -20.70 -0.61 16.54
C ASP A 134 -21.49 -1.67 15.76
N GLY A 135 -20.96 -2.13 14.62
CA GLY A 135 -21.55 -3.19 13.79
C GLY A 135 -20.48 -4.13 13.26
N PRO A 136 -20.87 -5.27 12.66
CA PRO A 136 -19.93 -6.20 12.04
C PRO A 136 -19.35 -5.62 10.75
N LEU A 137 -18.08 -5.89 10.48
CA LEU A 137 -17.37 -5.53 9.25
C LEU A 137 -16.76 -6.78 8.63
N SER A 138 -17.12 -7.05 7.38
CA SER A 138 -16.45 -8.06 6.56
C SER A 138 -15.35 -7.41 5.74
N TRP A 139 -14.13 -7.94 5.79
CA TRP A 139 -12.99 -7.41 5.08
C TRP A 139 -11.93 -8.48 4.80
N ARG A 140 -11.04 -8.19 3.87
CA ARG A 140 -9.95 -9.09 3.48
C ARG A 140 -8.60 -8.53 3.95
N ALA A 141 -7.68 -9.40 4.30
CA ALA A 141 -6.32 -9.01 4.65
C ALA A 141 -5.67 -8.21 3.50
N GLY A 142 -5.09 -7.06 3.81
CA GLY A 142 -4.53 -6.11 2.86
C GLY A 142 -5.44 -4.94 2.52
N GLN A 143 -6.74 -5.01 2.84
CA GLN A 143 -7.62 -3.84 2.73
C GLN A 143 -7.32 -2.82 3.84
N PHE A 144 -7.74 -1.58 3.63
CA PHE A 144 -7.54 -0.47 4.56
C PHE A 144 -8.87 0.19 4.96
N ALA A 145 -8.82 0.94 6.04
CA ALA A 145 -9.89 1.82 6.49
C ALA A 145 -9.43 3.28 6.47
N ARG A 146 -10.38 4.19 6.34
CA ARG A 146 -10.21 5.62 6.57
C ARG A 146 -10.69 5.93 7.98
N LEU A 147 -9.82 6.53 8.78
CA LEU A 147 -10.08 6.82 10.18
C LEU A 147 -10.00 8.32 10.45
N VAL A 148 -10.93 8.82 11.22
CA VAL A 148 -10.86 10.16 11.80
C VAL A 148 -11.46 10.14 13.21
N PRO A 149 -10.77 10.73 14.24
CA PRO A 149 -11.34 10.89 15.55
C PRO A 149 -12.61 11.75 15.49
N ALA A 150 -13.66 11.34 16.21
CA ALA A 150 -14.94 12.06 16.17
C ALA A 150 -14.78 13.53 16.60
N GLY A 151 -15.34 14.44 15.81
CA GLY A 151 -15.27 15.88 16.04
C GLY A 151 -13.94 16.55 15.70
N MET A 152 -12.95 15.80 15.18
CA MET A 152 -11.69 16.41 14.74
C MET A 152 -11.85 16.99 13.31
N PRO A 153 -11.58 18.30 13.10
CA PRO A 153 -11.77 18.95 11.80
C PRO A 153 -10.57 18.70 10.86
N VAL A 154 -10.30 17.43 10.55
CA VAL A 154 -9.21 17.00 9.66
C VAL A 154 -9.70 15.94 8.71
N ASP A 155 -9.03 15.81 7.57
CA ASP A 155 -9.31 14.73 6.62
C ASP A 155 -9.02 13.36 7.25
N PRO A 156 -9.85 12.33 6.97
CA PRO A 156 -9.59 10.96 7.36
C PRO A 156 -8.23 10.48 6.84
N ARG A 157 -7.58 9.57 7.57
CA ARG A 157 -6.32 8.96 7.17
C ARG A 157 -6.51 7.47 6.91
N CYS A 158 -5.83 6.99 5.86
CA CYS A 158 -5.87 5.59 5.48
C CYS A 158 -4.90 4.78 6.34
N TYR A 159 -5.39 3.66 6.88
CA TYR A 159 -4.58 2.68 7.63
C TYR A 159 -4.94 1.27 7.19
N SER A 160 -3.92 0.49 6.81
CA SER A 160 -4.10 -0.91 6.42
C SER A 160 -4.53 -1.73 7.63
N MET A 161 -5.59 -2.54 7.45
CA MET A 161 -6.11 -3.38 8.52
C MET A 161 -5.20 -4.60 8.72
N VAL A 162 -4.81 -4.83 9.97
CA VAL A 162 -4.06 -6.02 10.39
C VAL A 162 -5.08 -7.12 10.68
N ALA A 163 -4.90 -8.30 10.12
CA ALA A 163 -5.77 -9.43 10.43
C ALA A 163 -5.70 -9.72 11.94
N SER A 164 -6.73 -9.32 12.64
CA SER A 164 -7.01 -9.80 13.98
C SER A 164 -8.07 -10.88 13.87
N GLY A 165 -7.95 -11.94 14.59
CA GLY A 165 -8.83 -13.09 14.68
C GLY A 165 -10.32 -12.93 14.30
N GLU A 166 -11.11 -13.85 14.72
CA GLU A 166 -12.47 -14.20 14.32
C GLU A 166 -13.57 -13.20 14.73
N ASN A 167 -13.25 -12.00 15.24
CA ASN A 167 -14.23 -11.06 15.75
C ASN A 167 -14.49 -9.92 14.76
N GLU A 168 -15.58 -9.98 14.02
CA GLU A 168 -16.02 -8.98 13.05
C GLU A 168 -16.29 -7.58 13.66
N HIS A 169 -16.36 -7.47 14.97
CA HIS A 169 -16.52 -6.20 15.69
C HIS A 169 -15.19 -5.58 16.15
N LEU A 170 -14.05 -6.23 15.88
CA LEU A 170 -12.73 -5.73 16.28
C LEU A 170 -11.82 -5.60 15.07
N ILE A 171 -11.30 -4.40 14.84
CA ILE A 171 -10.28 -4.17 13.82
C ILE A 171 -9.01 -3.60 14.45
N SER A 172 -7.87 -3.99 13.89
CA SER A 172 -6.56 -3.57 14.37
C SER A 172 -5.74 -2.91 13.28
N PHE A 173 -4.90 -1.97 13.67
CA PHE A 173 -4.00 -1.22 12.81
C PHE A 173 -2.64 -1.11 13.45
N ASP A 174 -1.57 -1.22 12.66
CA ASP A 174 -0.23 -0.85 13.10
C ASP A 174 0.04 0.58 12.61
N ILE A 175 0.03 1.53 13.54
CA ILE A 175 0.12 2.96 13.25
C ILE A 175 1.49 3.48 13.64
N THR A 176 2.19 4.09 12.67
CA THR A 176 3.40 4.86 12.96
C THR A 176 3.00 6.18 13.61
N HIS A 177 3.50 6.42 14.82
CA HIS A 177 3.36 7.70 15.51
C HIS A 177 4.20 8.78 14.82
N TYR A 178 3.55 9.81 14.34
CA TYR A 178 4.17 11.04 13.85
C TYR A 178 3.81 12.17 14.81
N PRO A 179 4.78 12.81 15.48
CA PRO A 179 4.49 13.87 16.47
C PRO A 179 3.63 15.02 15.92
N ASP A 180 3.85 15.38 14.64
CA ASP A 180 3.10 16.46 13.95
C ASP A 180 1.86 15.93 13.20
N GLY A 181 1.58 14.64 13.27
CA GLY A 181 0.46 13.99 12.59
C GLY A 181 -0.78 13.99 13.46
N ALA A 182 -1.75 14.89 13.20
CA ALA A 182 -2.95 15.06 14.03
C ALA A 182 -3.66 13.72 14.32
N VAL A 183 -3.96 12.91 13.30
CA VAL A 183 -4.67 11.62 13.48
C VAL A 183 -3.75 10.57 14.12
N SER A 184 -2.52 10.40 13.63
CA SER A 184 -1.62 9.37 14.15
C SER A 184 -1.24 9.60 15.60
N SER A 185 -0.95 10.85 16.00
CA SER A 185 -0.68 11.19 17.41
C SER A 185 -1.87 10.89 18.29
N TRP A 186 -3.08 11.27 17.85
CA TRP A 186 -4.30 11.03 18.62
C TRP A 186 -4.59 9.53 18.77
N MET A 187 -4.48 8.76 17.69
CA MET A 187 -4.76 7.32 17.68
C MET A 187 -3.79 6.50 18.52
N THR A 188 -2.56 7.00 18.72
CA THR A 188 -1.52 6.31 19.49
C THR A 188 -1.40 6.81 20.94
N ASP A 189 -2.25 7.74 21.36
CA ASP A 189 -2.29 8.25 22.73
C ASP A 189 -3.29 7.46 23.58
N THR A 190 -2.80 6.83 24.63
CA THR A 190 -3.63 6.06 25.60
C THR A 190 -4.65 6.93 26.35
N ALA A 191 -4.47 8.26 26.41
CA ALA A 191 -5.44 9.18 26.98
C ALA A 191 -6.76 9.27 26.15
N ASN A 192 -6.75 8.71 24.95
CA ASN A 192 -7.92 8.66 24.06
C ASN A 192 -8.67 7.32 24.11
N LEU A 193 -8.27 6.39 24.98
CA LEU A 193 -9.02 5.15 25.18
C LEU A 193 -10.48 5.42 25.55
N GLY A 194 -11.39 4.65 24.94
CA GLY A 194 -12.85 4.79 25.07
C GLY A 194 -13.48 5.87 24.19
N LYS A 195 -12.70 6.76 23.57
CA LYS A 195 -13.22 7.82 22.70
C LYS A 195 -13.63 7.27 21.32
N GLU A 196 -14.47 8.04 20.65
CA GLU A 196 -15.07 7.66 19.37
C GLU A 196 -14.18 8.00 18.18
N VAL A 197 -14.21 7.11 17.20
CA VAL A 197 -13.54 7.21 15.90
C VAL A 197 -14.55 6.89 14.81
N LEU A 198 -14.64 7.73 13.79
CA LEU A 198 -15.39 7.42 12.58
C LEU A 198 -14.53 6.53 11.69
N VAL A 199 -15.09 5.43 11.24
CA VAL A 199 -14.46 4.40 10.40
C VAL A 199 -15.23 4.29 9.10
N GLU A 200 -14.55 4.45 7.99
CA GLU A 200 -15.05 4.11 6.66
C GLU A 200 -14.21 2.93 6.14
N ALA A 201 -14.84 1.80 5.86
CA ALA A 201 -14.18 0.56 5.44
C ALA A 201 -15.15 -0.42 4.76
N PRO A 202 -14.65 -1.46 4.03
CA PRO A 202 -13.27 -1.65 3.63
C PRO A 202 -12.96 -0.89 2.33
N PHE A 203 -11.66 -0.64 2.06
CA PHE A 203 -11.17 -0.09 0.81
C PHE A 203 -9.96 -0.87 0.30
N GLY A 204 -9.75 -0.85 -1.01
CA GLY A 204 -8.53 -1.33 -1.67
C GLY A 204 -8.55 -2.81 -2.01
N GLU A 205 -7.68 -3.15 -2.98
CA GLU A 205 -7.57 -4.51 -3.53
C GLU A 205 -6.21 -5.15 -3.23
N PHE A 206 -5.38 -4.51 -2.39
CA PHE A 206 -4.08 -5.06 -2.01
C PHE A 206 -4.24 -6.38 -1.26
N GLY A 207 -3.40 -7.37 -1.58
CA GLY A 207 -3.43 -8.69 -0.94
C GLY A 207 -3.65 -9.84 -1.93
N LEU A 208 -3.95 -11.02 -1.39
CA LEU A 208 -4.23 -12.21 -2.19
C LEU A 208 -5.72 -12.24 -2.57
N GLN A 209 -5.99 -12.39 -3.86
CA GLN A 209 -7.37 -12.46 -4.36
C GLN A 209 -7.99 -13.83 -4.05
N PRO A 210 -9.30 -13.89 -3.68
CA PRO A 210 -10.01 -15.15 -3.50
C PRO A 210 -9.97 -15.98 -4.78
N GLY A 211 -9.60 -17.23 -4.67
CA GLY A 211 -9.56 -18.17 -5.81
C GLY A 211 -8.22 -18.28 -6.54
N ALA A 212 -7.25 -17.42 -6.25
CA ALA A 212 -5.89 -17.54 -6.82
C ALA A 212 -5.14 -18.81 -6.36
N ALA A 213 -5.66 -19.52 -5.36
CA ALA A 213 -5.02 -20.71 -4.78
C ALA A 213 -5.38 -22.03 -5.48
N LYS A 214 -6.13 -22.02 -6.60
CA LYS A 214 -6.75 -23.25 -7.13
C LYS A 214 -5.88 -24.12 -8.05
N GLU A 215 -4.77 -23.63 -8.60
CA GLU A 215 -4.09 -24.44 -9.64
C GLU A 215 -2.64 -24.84 -9.36
N GLN A 216 -1.88 -24.21 -8.58
CA GLN A 216 -0.61 -24.65 -7.99
C GLN A 216 -0.16 -23.60 -6.97
N PRO A 217 0.39 -23.99 -5.82
CA PRO A 217 0.79 -23.04 -4.80
C PRO A 217 2.01 -22.22 -5.28
N ALA A 218 1.71 -21.08 -5.91
CA ALA A 218 2.71 -20.15 -6.41
C ALA A 218 3.53 -19.52 -5.27
N PRO A 219 4.85 -19.39 -5.39
CA PRO A 219 5.68 -18.71 -4.41
C PRO A 219 5.18 -17.30 -4.12
N LEU A 220 5.16 -16.93 -2.85
CA LEU A 220 4.79 -15.61 -2.39
C LEU A 220 6.01 -14.88 -1.84
N LEU A 221 6.41 -13.81 -2.51
CA LEU A 221 7.42 -12.88 -2.01
C LEU A 221 6.72 -11.69 -1.37
N CYS A 222 7.03 -11.44 -0.09
CA CYS A 222 6.54 -10.29 0.65
C CYS A 222 7.71 -9.38 1.04
N ILE A 223 7.57 -8.07 0.79
CA ILE A 223 8.54 -7.08 1.24
C ILE A 223 7.80 -6.09 2.13
N ALA A 224 8.27 -5.92 3.35
CA ALA A 224 7.62 -5.09 4.35
C ALA A 224 8.58 -4.10 4.99
N GLY A 225 8.08 -2.89 5.30
CA GLY A 225 8.84 -1.90 6.07
C GLY A 225 7.96 -1.09 7.02
N GLY A 226 8.46 -0.81 8.21
CA GLY A 226 7.73 -0.06 9.22
C GLY A 226 6.39 -0.71 9.58
N SER A 227 5.32 0.09 9.64
CA SER A 227 3.96 -0.42 9.93
C SER A 227 3.38 -1.31 8.81
N GLY A 228 3.99 -1.32 7.61
CA GLY A 228 3.61 -2.25 6.54
C GLY A 228 3.80 -3.72 6.90
N LEU A 229 4.65 -4.01 7.88
CA LEU A 229 4.81 -5.36 8.41
C LEU A 229 3.49 -5.90 9.00
N GLY A 230 2.67 -5.04 9.61
CA GLY A 230 1.35 -5.43 10.11
C GLY A 230 0.41 -5.90 8.99
N ALA A 231 0.31 -5.13 7.90
CA ALA A 231 -0.51 -5.49 6.74
C ALA A 231 -0.05 -6.80 6.08
N ILE A 232 1.25 -6.90 5.80
CA ILE A 232 1.85 -8.13 5.22
C ILE A 232 1.69 -9.33 6.16
N GLY A 233 1.93 -9.15 7.45
CA GLY A 233 1.71 -10.19 8.46
C GLY A 233 0.27 -10.69 8.48
N GLY A 234 -0.69 -9.77 8.37
CA GLY A 234 -2.11 -10.09 8.23
C GLY A 234 -2.42 -10.93 6.98
N ILE A 235 -1.82 -10.56 5.84
CA ILE A 235 -2.00 -11.31 4.58
C ILE A 235 -1.40 -12.72 4.71
N ILE A 236 -0.19 -12.88 5.23
CA ILE A 236 0.46 -14.18 5.43
C ILE A 236 -0.36 -15.05 6.40
N ALA A 237 -0.83 -14.47 7.50
CA ALA A 237 -1.67 -15.17 8.46
C ALA A 237 -3.04 -15.57 7.86
N GLY A 238 -3.64 -14.71 7.05
CA GLY A 238 -4.86 -15.01 6.30
C GLY A 238 -4.64 -16.15 5.30
N HIS A 239 -3.55 -16.10 4.55
CA HIS A 239 -3.13 -17.16 3.64
C HIS A 239 -2.97 -18.48 4.37
N ALA A 240 -2.24 -18.49 5.49
CA ALA A 240 -2.01 -19.69 6.30
C ALA A 240 -3.33 -20.34 6.79
N ARG A 241 -4.34 -19.52 7.12
CA ARG A 241 -5.67 -20.02 7.53
C ARG A 241 -6.52 -20.55 6.38
N SER A 242 -6.33 -20.03 5.18
CA SER A 242 -7.11 -20.41 3.98
C SER A 242 -6.62 -21.67 3.28
N ILE A 243 -5.43 -22.18 3.63
CA ILE A 243 -4.86 -23.37 2.99
C ILE A 243 -5.61 -24.61 3.44
N ASP A 244 -6.07 -25.38 2.47
CA ASP A 244 -6.54 -26.75 2.71
C ASP A 244 -5.36 -27.61 3.19
N ARG A 245 -5.48 -28.17 4.39
CA ARG A 245 -4.42 -28.98 5.04
C ARG A 245 -4.04 -30.23 4.26
N SER A 246 -4.85 -30.63 3.26
CA SER A 246 -4.54 -31.72 2.34
C SER A 246 -3.61 -31.31 1.19
N MET A 247 -3.39 -30.01 0.96
CA MET A 247 -2.57 -29.47 -0.11
C MET A 247 -1.21 -29.00 0.42
N GLN A 248 -0.18 -29.10 -0.43
CA GLN A 248 1.12 -28.49 -0.10
C GLN A 248 1.00 -26.97 -0.18
N ALA A 249 1.36 -26.27 0.88
CA ALA A 249 1.34 -24.81 0.91
C ALA A 249 2.39 -24.20 -0.02
N ALA A 250 2.06 -23.05 -0.61
CA ALA A 250 3.03 -22.22 -1.29
C ALA A 250 4.11 -21.72 -0.30
N PRO A 251 5.39 -21.68 -0.70
CA PRO A 251 6.43 -21.10 0.14
C PRO A 251 6.29 -19.58 0.19
N VAL A 252 6.55 -19.02 1.34
CA VAL A 252 6.55 -17.57 1.59
C VAL A 252 7.96 -17.11 1.92
N LEU A 253 8.45 -16.12 1.18
CA LEU A 253 9.66 -15.38 1.50
C LEU A 253 9.27 -13.98 1.97
N LEU A 254 9.49 -13.68 3.23
CA LEU A 254 9.28 -12.34 3.81
C LEU A 254 10.63 -11.63 3.96
N VAL A 255 10.77 -10.49 3.30
CA VAL A 255 11.92 -9.59 3.45
C VAL A 255 11.47 -8.35 4.22
N VAL A 256 12.10 -8.10 5.36
CA VAL A 256 11.77 -6.99 6.25
C VAL A 256 12.87 -5.95 6.21
N GLY A 257 12.51 -4.72 5.81
CA GLY A 257 13.36 -3.54 5.95
C GLY A 257 13.02 -2.78 7.23
N ALA A 258 14.00 -2.57 8.10
CA ALA A 258 13.86 -1.75 9.29
C ALA A 258 15.11 -0.90 9.52
N ARG A 259 15.01 0.16 10.34
CA ARG A 259 16.17 0.99 10.64
C ARG A 259 17.17 0.27 11.55
N ASP A 260 16.67 -0.32 12.59
CA ASP A 260 17.46 -1.02 13.59
C ASP A 260 16.64 -2.18 14.22
N ARG A 261 17.26 -2.97 15.09
CA ARG A 261 16.61 -4.10 15.78
C ARG A 261 15.41 -3.70 16.63
N GLY A 262 15.40 -2.48 17.16
CA GLY A 262 14.30 -1.95 17.96
C GLY A 262 13.03 -1.68 17.15
N GLU A 263 13.13 -1.65 15.83
CA GLU A 263 11.97 -1.50 14.92
C GLU A 263 11.43 -2.86 14.40
N MET A 264 12.04 -3.98 14.75
CA MET A 264 11.53 -5.32 14.43
C MET A 264 10.42 -5.72 15.42
N TYR A 265 9.30 -6.19 14.92
CA TYR A 265 8.19 -6.68 15.73
C TYR A 265 7.40 -7.78 15.02
N GLY A 266 6.66 -8.60 15.78
CA GLY A 266 5.68 -9.56 15.25
C GLY A 266 6.26 -10.78 14.51
N LEU A 267 7.57 -10.86 14.27
CA LEU A 267 8.18 -11.93 13.45
C LEU A 267 8.02 -13.31 14.06
N ASP A 268 8.16 -13.43 15.38
CA ASP A 268 8.02 -14.73 16.07
C ASP A 268 6.57 -15.20 16.12
N GLU A 269 5.60 -14.27 16.21
CA GLU A 269 4.19 -14.59 16.09
C GLU A 269 3.88 -15.11 14.68
N LEU A 270 4.42 -14.45 13.65
CA LEU A 270 4.22 -14.84 12.27
C LEU A 270 4.83 -16.23 11.97
N ARG A 271 6.03 -16.52 12.51
CA ARG A 271 6.61 -17.87 12.43
C ARG A 271 5.70 -18.92 13.05
N ARG A 272 5.19 -18.67 14.26
CA ARG A 272 4.27 -19.62 14.95
C ARG A 272 3.00 -19.87 14.13
N VAL A 273 2.43 -18.84 13.51
CA VAL A 273 1.25 -18.99 12.64
C VAL A 273 1.58 -19.82 11.41
N ALA A 274 2.68 -19.54 10.72
CA ALA A 274 3.12 -20.29 9.57
C ALA A 274 3.42 -21.75 9.90
N ASP A 275 4.12 -22.02 10.99
CA ASP A 275 4.46 -23.39 11.46
C ASP A 275 3.19 -24.19 11.78
N SER A 276 2.22 -23.58 12.46
CA SER A 276 0.95 -24.22 12.79
C SER A 276 0.12 -24.62 11.55
N ALA A 277 0.24 -23.85 10.51
CA ALA A 277 -0.40 -24.06 9.22
C ALA A 277 0.46 -24.86 8.22
N LYS A 278 1.68 -25.24 8.60
CA LYS A 278 2.68 -25.91 7.74
C LYS A 278 3.01 -25.11 6.46
N VAL A 279 3.02 -23.80 6.55
CA VAL A 279 3.46 -22.91 5.48
C VAL A 279 4.96 -22.73 5.57
N PRO A 280 5.75 -23.10 4.53
CA PRO A 280 7.18 -22.84 4.51
C PRO A 280 7.43 -21.34 4.51
N LEU A 281 7.85 -20.76 5.64
CA LEU A 281 8.11 -19.32 5.78
C LEU A 281 9.61 -19.07 6.00
N GLN A 282 10.22 -18.38 5.06
CA GLN A 282 11.55 -17.80 5.19
C GLN A 282 11.44 -16.31 5.53
N ILE A 283 12.23 -15.84 6.49
CA ILE A 283 12.29 -14.42 6.86
C ILE A 283 13.74 -13.93 6.76
N ASP A 284 13.95 -12.91 5.97
CA ASP A 284 15.20 -12.18 5.84
C ASP A 284 15.01 -10.74 6.34
N VAL A 285 15.97 -10.22 7.09
CA VAL A 285 15.90 -8.88 7.69
C VAL A 285 17.10 -8.06 7.24
N VAL A 286 16.83 -6.84 6.79
CA VAL A 286 17.83 -5.86 6.37
C VAL A 286 17.68 -4.61 7.22
N LEU A 287 18.75 -4.17 7.88
CA LEU A 287 18.75 -3.00 8.77
C LEU A 287 19.60 -1.87 8.17
N ASP A 288 19.01 -0.69 7.93
CA ASP A 288 19.72 0.40 7.25
C ASP A 288 20.51 1.32 8.20
N ARG A 289 20.20 1.32 9.51
CA ARG A 289 20.83 2.17 10.52
C ARG A 289 21.31 1.41 11.75
N GLU A 290 21.41 0.10 11.68
CA GLU A 290 21.94 -0.71 12.79
C GLU A 290 23.41 -0.40 12.99
N PRO A 291 23.87 0.00 14.20
CA PRO A 291 25.26 0.32 14.47
C PRO A 291 26.21 -0.83 14.14
N GLY A 292 27.39 -0.53 13.61
CA GLY A 292 28.38 -1.52 13.21
C GLY A 292 28.85 -2.42 14.36
N ASP A 293 28.91 -1.86 15.57
CA ASP A 293 29.33 -2.52 16.82
C ASP A 293 28.18 -3.19 17.61
N SER A 294 26.97 -3.18 17.06
CA SER A 294 25.77 -3.71 17.73
C SER A 294 25.74 -5.24 17.90
N GLY A 295 26.68 -5.97 17.30
CA GLY A 295 26.70 -7.44 17.28
C GLY A 295 25.67 -8.06 16.30
N TRP A 296 24.99 -7.25 15.46
CA TRP A 296 24.09 -7.74 14.42
C TRP A 296 24.87 -8.49 13.34
N GLN A 297 24.50 -9.75 13.10
CA GLN A 297 25.14 -10.61 12.09
C GLN A 297 24.34 -10.68 10.78
N GLY A 298 23.15 -10.04 10.72
CA GLY A 298 22.32 -10.01 9.53
C GLY A 298 22.77 -8.91 8.54
N ARG A 299 21.92 -8.67 7.55
CA ARG A 299 22.22 -7.71 6.47
C ARG A 299 22.11 -6.28 6.97
N ARG A 300 23.00 -5.42 6.47
CA ARG A 300 22.98 -3.96 6.66
C ARG A 300 22.84 -3.25 5.33
N GLY A 301 22.17 -2.10 5.31
CA GLY A 301 21.90 -1.32 4.11
C GLY A 301 20.44 -1.40 3.67
N TYR A 302 20.18 -1.18 2.41
CA TYR A 302 18.82 -1.14 1.89
C TYR A 302 18.37 -2.49 1.32
N VAL A 303 17.09 -2.79 1.47
CA VAL A 303 16.48 -4.07 0.99
C VAL A 303 16.82 -4.30 -0.49
N ALA A 304 16.68 -3.28 -1.34
CA ALA A 304 16.92 -3.38 -2.78
C ALA A 304 18.32 -3.90 -3.13
N GLU A 305 19.34 -3.55 -2.36
CA GLU A 305 20.73 -3.95 -2.57
C GLU A 305 20.92 -5.45 -2.35
N HIS A 306 20.13 -6.02 -1.47
CA HIS A 306 20.24 -7.42 -1.05
C HIS A 306 19.27 -8.37 -1.77
N LEU A 307 18.21 -7.87 -2.41
CA LEU A 307 17.18 -8.71 -3.03
C LEU A 307 17.75 -9.78 -3.96
N PRO A 308 18.70 -9.50 -4.89
CA PRO A 308 19.23 -10.55 -5.75
C PRO A 308 19.94 -11.68 -4.98
N GLN A 309 20.59 -11.35 -3.88
CA GLN A 309 21.27 -12.35 -3.05
C GLN A 309 20.26 -13.13 -2.18
N ILE A 310 19.26 -12.45 -1.62
CA ILE A 310 18.18 -13.06 -0.82
C ILE A 310 17.43 -14.08 -1.69
N LEU A 311 17.04 -13.72 -2.90
CA LEU A 311 16.35 -14.63 -3.82
C LEU A 311 17.19 -15.85 -4.18
N ARG A 312 18.49 -15.67 -4.47
CA ARG A 312 19.40 -16.80 -4.72
C ARG A 312 19.54 -17.71 -3.50
N GLN A 313 19.50 -17.16 -2.30
CA GLN A 313 19.58 -17.93 -1.06
C GLN A 313 18.27 -18.67 -0.78
N ALA A 314 17.13 -18.05 -1.02
CA ALA A 314 15.81 -18.65 -0.91
C ALA A 314 15.69 -19.86 -1.88
N ALA A 315 16.17 -19.71 -3.11
CA ALA A 315 16.18 -20.78 -4.11
C ALA A 315 17.01 -22.02 -3.69
N LYS A 316 18.05 -21.85 -2.89
CA LYS A 316 18.82 -22.99 -2.33
C LYS A 316 18.05 -23.74 -1.24
N CYS A 317 17.20 -23.04 -0.50
CA CYS A 317 16.38 -23.62 0.57
C CYS A 317 15.09 -24.25 0.02
N ASP A 318 14.46 -23.61 -0.96
CA ASP A 318 13.27 -24.10 -1.66
C ASP A 318 13.40 -23.83 -3.16
N PRO A 319 13.52 -24.89 -3.98
CA PRO A 319 13.70 -24.76 -5.43
C PRO A 319 12.58 -24.00 -6.16
N ARG A 320 11.39 -23.87 -5.54
CA ARG A 320 10.29 -23.07 -6.08
C ARG A 320 10.63 -21.58 -6.20
N PHE A 321 11.66 -21.11 -5.48
CA PHE A 321 12.23 -19.77 -5.64
C PHE A 321 13.32 -19.66 -6.70
N SER A 322 13.59 -20.71 -7.49
CA SER A 322 14.73 -20.71 -8.43
C SER A 322 14.56 -19.78 -9.62
N GLN A 323 13.34 -19.64 -10.12
CA GLN A 323 13.06 -18.77 -11.26
C GLN A 323 11.75 -18.03 -11.04
N PRO A 324 11.76 -16.68 -11.16
CA PRO A 324 10.54 -15.92 -11.15
C PRO A 324 9.75 -16.23 -12.44
N ASP A 325 8.79 -17.12 -12.33
CA ASP A 325 7.83 -17.40 -13.39
C ASP A 325 6.56 -16.54 -13.24
N GLU A 326 5.63 -16.67 -14.18
CA GLU A 326 4.38 -15.89 -14.17
C GLU A 326 3.47 -16.17 -12.96
N ALA A 327 3.68 -17.29 -12.29
CA ALA A 327 2.89 -17.70 -11.14
C ALA A 327 3.25 -16.95 -9.85
N TRP A 328 4.49 -16.43 -9.72
CA TRP A 328 4.90 -15.70 -8.52
C TRP A 328 3.99 -14.53 -8.22
N ARG A 329 3.74 -14.33 -6.93
CA ARG A 329 3.07 -13.13 -6.43
C ARG A 329 4.02 -12.37 -5.52
N VAL A 330 4.09 -11.05 -5.74
CA VAL A 330 4.95 -10.15 -4.97
C VAL A 330 4.08 -9.08 -4.32
N LEU A 331 4.16 -8.97 -3.00
CA LEU A 331 3.44 -7.98 -2.22
C LEU A 331 4.44 -7.06 -1.51
N LEU A 332 4.34 -5.77 -1.76
CA LEU A 332 5.22 -4.77 -1.14
C LEU A 332 4.39 -3.80 -0.32
N CYS A 333 4.75 -3.62 0.96
CA CYS A 333 4.03 -2.70 1.84
C CYS A 333 4.98 -1.91 2.73
N GLY A 334 4.89 -0.57 2.69
CA GLY A 334 5.73 0.26 3.52
C GLY A 334 6.01 1.66 2.95
N PRO A 335 7.06 2.33 3.46
CA PRO A 335 7.45 3.65 2.99
C PRO A 335 7.75 3.66 1.49
N THR A 336 7.30 4.71 0.78
CA THR A 336 7.47 4.88 -0.67
C THR A 336 8.90 4.60 -1.15
N PRO A 337 9.99 5.11 -0.52
CA PRO A 337 11.35 4.81 -1.00
C PRO A 337 11.73 3.33 -0.93
N LEU A 338 11.27 2.60 0.09
CA LEU A 338 11.51 1.15 0.19
C LEU A 338 10.81 0.40 -0.95
N VAL A 339 9.53 0.72 -1.17
CA VAL A 339 8.72 0.05 -2.18
C VAL A 339 9.27 0.33 -3.58
N ASP A 340 9.57 1.59 -3.91
CA ASP A 340 10.06 1.98 -5.23
C ASP A 340 11.40 1.32 -5.56
N THR A 341 12.37 1.40 -4.65
CA THR A 341 13.69 0.79 -4.88
C THR A 341 13.63 -0.74 -4.93
N ALA A 342 12.73 -1.37 -4.16
CA ALA A 342 12.51 -2.80 -4.23
C ALA A 342 11.87 -3.24 -5.56
N ILE A 343 10.90 -2.48 -6.07
CA ILE A 343 10.31 -2.70 -7.40
C ILE A 343 11.39 -2.66 -8.49
N ASP A 344 12.25 -1.63 -8.49
CA ASP A 344 13.32 -1.51 -9.48
C ASP A 344 14.31 -2.68 -9.41
N ALA A 345 14.68 -3.10 -8.19
CA ALA A 345 15.54 -4.27 -8.00
C ALA A 345 14.88 -5.58 -8.47
N LEU A 346 13.58 -5.75 -8.24
CA LEU A 346 12.81 -6.92 -8.69
C LEU A 346 12.70 -6.98 -10.21
N LYS A 347 12.48 -5.84 -10.87
CA LYS A 347 12.54 -5.75 -12.33
C LYS A 347 13.91 -6.16 -12.87
N GLY A 348 14.97 -5.72 -12.19
CA GLY A 348 16.36 -6.10 -12.53
C GLY A 348 16.64 -7.59 -12.47
N VAL A 349 15.85 -8.36 -11.73
CA VAL A 349 15.92 -9.83 -11.68
C VAL A 349 14.84 -10.53 -12.51
N GLY A 350 14.09 -9.79 -13.35
CA GLY A 350 13.15 -10.33 -14.31
C GLY A 350 11.68 -10.40 -13.86
N MET A 351 11.34 -9.85 -12.69
CA MET A 351 9.94 -9.73 -12.28
C MET A 351 9.18 -8.70 -13.12
N ARG A 352 7.92 -9.00 -13.47
CA ARG A 352 7.05 -8.12 -14.24
C ARG A 352 6.09 -7.35 -13.36
N ALA A 353 5.64 -6.20 -13.82
CA ALA A 353 4.70 -5.34 -13.10
C ALA A 353 3.42 -6.09 -12.67
N GLY A 354 2.82 -6.90 -13.56
CA GLY A 354 1.61 -7.66 -13.25
C GLY A 354 1.74 -8.75 -12.18
N GLN A 355 2.97 -9.06 -11.74
CA GLN A 355 3.22 -9.99 -10.62
C GLN A 355 3.26 -9.26 -9.28
N MET A 356 3.41 -7.94 -9.28
CA MET A 356 3.66 -7.10 -8.12
C MET A 356 2.41 -6.27 -7.77
N ALA A 357 2.02 -6.31 -6.51
CA ALA A 357 1.08 -5.37 -5.93
C ALA A 357 1.74 -4.65 -4.75
N PHE A 358 1.38 -3.40 -4.55
CA PHE A 358 1.98 -2.61 -3.49
C PHE A 358 0.96 -1.74 -2.75
N ASP A 359 1.30 -1.44 -1.48
CA ASP A 359 0.65 -0.42 -0.67
C ASP A 359 1.74 0.50 -0.10
N LYS A 360 1.79 1.76 -0.57
CA LYS A 360 2.81 2.74 -0.22
C LYS A 360 2.30 3.67 0.85
N TYR A 361 3.15 3.99 1.80
CA TYR A 361 2.85 4.97 2.84
C TYR A 361 3.62 6.26 2.59
N GLU A 362 2.89 7.35 2.45
CA GLU A 362 3.44 8.69 2.40
C GLU A 362 3.07 9.46 3.66
N GLN A 363 4.03 10.21 4.18
CA GLN A 363 3.74 11.21 5.17
C GLN A 363 3.03 12.37 4.47
N GLN A 364 1.70 12.38 4.50
CA GLN A 364 0.94 13.54 4.01
C GLN A 364 1.26 14.72 4.92
N ARG A 365 1.98 15.70 4.39
CA ARG A 365 2.13 17.00 5.05
C ARG A 365 0.75 17.65 5.09
N ALA A 366 0.43 18.30 6.21
CA ALA A 366 -0.74 19.16 6.27
C ALA A 366 -0.63 20.21 5.16
N ALA A 367 -1.71 20.36 4.38
CA ALA A 367 -1.81 21.37 3.32
C ALA A 367 -1.81 22.77 3.90
#